data_8d534f3846b0cc99f1573435513693ca
#
_entry.id   8d534f3846b0cc99f1573435513693ca
#
_cell.length_a   1.000
_cell.length_b   1.000
_cell.length_c   1.000
_cell.angle_alpha   90.00
_cell.angle_beta   90.00
_cell.angle_gamma   90.00
#
_symmetry.space_group_name_H-M   'P 1'
#
loop_
_entity.id
_entity.type
_entity.pdbx_description
1 polymer ?
#
loop_
_entity_poly.entity_id
_entity_poly.type
_entity_poly.pdbx_seq_one_letter_code
_entity_poly.pdbx_strand_id
1 'polypeptide(L)'
;TFPARLARGAGVPAIDRLGYLAEQAAFQLDGIKHLVVAGTRAPVSFFAYPGKPSDLVPEGCAVHQLAGLETDVAAALTQLAEAVAPGVQPRPAPAAAPQLPAGELTPQNWVQVIGALLPENAIISDESNTSGLMLPAATAGAARHDVLTLTGGAIGQGLPVALGAAVAAPDRPVIALQADGSAAYTVSALWSMARENADVTTVLINNSSYAILRMELARVGAEGEGGRYGPKAEALLDLSRPNMDFAKIAEGFGVPASVATTCEELADQFRRALAEPGPHLIDARMPSVF
;
A
#
# COMPACT_ATOMS: atom_id res chain seq x y z
N THR A 1 -11.06 3.92 -1.50
CA THR A 1 -10.16 3.04 -0.73
C THR A 1 -8.86 2.81 -1.48
N PHE A 2 -8.91 2.44 -2.76
CA PHE A 2 -7.74 2.16 -3.58
C PHE A 2 -7.69 3.06 -4.82
N PRO A 3 -7.33 4.35 -4.68
CA PRO A 3 -7.14 5.22 -5.85
C PRO A 3 -5.93 4.73 -6.65
N ALA A 4 -5.98 4.85 -7.98
CA ALA A 4 -4.91 4.35 -8.84
C ALA A 4 -3.55 5.01 -8.53
N ARG A 5 -3.56 6.32 -8.23
CA ARG A 5 -2.36 7.10 -7.91
C ARG A 5 -2.69 8.19 -6.89
N LEU A 6 -1.75 8.42 -5.99
CA LEU A 6 -1.75 9.52 -5.03
C LEU A 6 -0.39 10.22 -5.03
N ALA A 7 -0.38 11.55 -5.13
CA ALA A 7 0.81 12.34 -4.79
C ALA A 7 0.85 12.52 -3.27
N ARG A 8 2.02 12.33 -2.66
CA ARG A 8 2.23 12.39 -1.20
C ARG A 8 3.59 13.00 -0.87
N GLY A 9 3.80 13.23 0.42
CA GLY A 9 5.06 13.73 0.96
C GLY A 9 5.05 15.23 1.26
N ALA A 10 6.19 15.76 1.66
CA ALA A 10 6.38 17.16 1.99
C ALA A 10 5.97 18.08 0.85
N GLY A 11 5.26 19.15 1.17
CA GLY A 11 4.77 20.11 0.18
C GLY A 11 3.50 19.69 -0.58
N VAL A 12 2.98 18.48 -0.35
CA VAL A 12 1.74 17.98 -0.96
C VAL A 12 0.64 17.97 0.09
N PRO A 13 -0.60 18.43 -0.22
CA PRO A 13 -1.73 18.29 0.69
C PRO A 13 -1.99 16.82 1.03
N ALA A 14 -2.11 16.51 2.31
CA ALA A 14 -2.50 15.17 2.73
C ALA A 14 -3.99 14.96 2.45
N ILE A 15 -4.30 13.94 1.65
CA ILE A 15 -5.67 13.53 1.34
C ILE A 15 -5.90 12.17 1.97
N ASP A 16 -6.92 12.08 2.82
CA ASP A 16 -7.31 10.85 3.47
C ASP A 16 -7.97 9.88 2.48
N ARG A 17 -7.71 8.60 2.69
CA ARG A 17 -8.41 7.54 1.98
C ARG A 17 -9.54 7.00 2.85
N LEU A 18 -10.66 6.71 2.22
CA LEU A 18 -11.74 5.99 2.89
C LEU A 18 -11.24 4.60 3.32
N GLY A 19 -11.51 4.22 4.56
CA GLY A 19 -11.02 2.98 5.15
C GLY A 19 -11.46 1.74 4.39
N TYR A 20 -10.64 0.69 4.46
CA TYR A 20 -10.94 -0.61 3.87
C TYR A 20 -12.09 -1.31 4.59
N LEU A 21 -12.11 -1.24 5.92
CA LEU A 21 -13.14 -1.84 6.74
C LEU A 21 -14.40 -0.97 6.75
N ALA A 22 -15.57 -1.57 6.61
CA ALA A 22 -16.84 -0.87 6.59
C ALA A 22 -17.04 0.02 7.82
N GLU A 23 -16.59 -0.44 8.99
CA GLU A 23 -16.67 0.32 10.25
C GLU A 23 -15.80 1.57 10.24
N GLN A 24 -14.60 1.48 9.65
CA GLN A 24 -13.72 2.65 9.51
C GLN A 24 -14.34 3.68 8.56
N ALA A 25 -14.87 3.22 7.43
CA ALA A 25 -15.55 4.09 6.48
C ALA A 25 -16.80 4.74 7.09
N ALA A 26 -17.60 3.98 7.83
CA ALA A 26 -18.77 4.50 8.54
C ALA A 26 -18.36 5.57 9.59
N PHE A 27 -17.30 5.32 10.35
CA PHE A 27 -16.76 6.31 11.30
C PHE A 27 -16.27 7.58 10.61
N GLN A 28 -15.58 7.46 9.47
CA GLN A 28 -15.08 8.62 8.70
C GLN A 28 -16.23 9.45 8.11
N LEU A 29 -17.37 8.83 7.79
CA LEU A 29 -18.53 9.47 7.19
C LEU A 29 -19.59 9.88 8.22
N ASP A 30 -19.38 9.57 9.50
CA ASP A 30 -20.36 9.88 10.54
C ASP A 30 -20.65 11.38 10.62
N GLY A 31 -21.92 11.74 10.73
CA GLY A 31 -22.38 13.12 10.84
C GLY A 31 -22.32 13.95 9.55
N ILE A 32 -21.84 13.36 8.43
CA ILE A 32 -21.81 14.04 7.12
C ILE A 32 -23.23 14.15 6.56
N LYS A 33 -23.65 15.37 6.23
CA LYS A 33 -24.98 15.66 5.67
C LYS A 33 -24.99 15.78 4.15
N HIS A 34 -23.85 16.09 3.56
CA HIS A 34 -23.68 16.24 2.11
C HIS A 34 -22.41 15.54 1.68
N LEU A 35 -22.53 14.62 0.75
CA LEU A 35 -21.40 13.89 0.16
C LEU A 35 -21.27 14.30 -1.32
N VAL A 36 -20.16 14.92 -1.67
CA VAL A 36 -19.85 15.27 -3.07
C VAL A 36 -18.98 14.19 -3.67
N VAL A 37 -19.43 13.56 -4.75
CA VAL A 37 -18.66 12.54 -5.47
C VAL A 37 -18.18 13.09 -6.82
N ALA A 38 -16.90 12.87 -7.12
CA ALA A 38 -16.26 13.34 -8.33
C ALA A 38 -15.44 12.21 -8.96
N GLY A 39 -15.79 11.79 -10.16
CA GLY A 39 -15.14 10.67 -10.87
C GLY A 39 -15.25 9.32 -10.17
N THR A 40 -16.24 9.14 -9.28
CA THR A 40 -16.45 7.91 -8.52
C THR A 40 -17.94 7.72 -8.22
N ARG A 41 -18.27 6.56 -7.68
CA ARG A 41 -19.60 6.23 -7.17
C ARG A 41 -19.68 6.51 -5.67
N ALA A 42 -20.90 6.56 -5.13
CA ALA A 42 -21.12 6.58 -3.69
C ALA A 42 -20.44 5.38 -3.01
N PRO A 43 -19.90 5.54 -1.79
CA PRO A 43 -19.13 4.50 -1.13
C PRO A 43 -19.99 3.31 -0.73
N VAL A 44 -19.47 2.13 -1.02
CA VAL A 44 -20.03 0.85 -0.57
C VAL A 44 -18.96 0.06 0.17
N SER A 45 -19.35 -0.89 1.02
CA SER A 45 -18.41 -1.78 1.69
C SER A 45 -17.65 -2.62 0.66
N PHE A 46 -16.38 -2.89 0.94
CA PHE A 46 -15.54 -3.68 0.04
C PHE A 46 -16.05 -5.12 -0.09
N PHE A 47 -16.46 -5.71 1.03
CA PHE A 47 -17.13 -7.01 1.09
C PHE A 47 -18.48 -6.88 1.79
N ALA A 48 -19.41 -7.76 1.42
CA ALA A 48 -20.66 -7.95 2.15
C ALA A 48 -20.40 -8.76 3.43
N TYR A 49 -20.80 -8.22 4.57
CA TYR A 49 -20.68 -8.90 5.86
C TYR A 49 -22.08 -9.19 6.44
N PRO A 50 -22.28 -10.35 7.10
CA PRO A 50 -23.54 -10.65 7.76
C PRO A 50 -23.94 -9.55 8.76
N GLY A 51 -25.19 -9.09 8.67
CA GLY A 51 -25.73 -8.10 9.60
C GLY A 51 -25.18 -6.67 9.47
N LYS A 52 -24.40 -6.36 8.42
CA LYS A 52 -23.86 -5.01 8.17
C LYS A 52 -24.41 -4.45 6.85
N PRO A 53 -24.65 -3.12 6.78
CA PRO A 53 -25.06 -2.50 5.53
C PRO A 53 -23.92 -2.51 4.53
N SER A 54 -24.23 -2.72 3.26
CA SER A 54 -23.26 -2.59 2.16
C SER A 54 -23.14 -1.15 1.68
N ASP A 55 -24.21 -0.37 1.78
CA ASP A 55 -24.19 1.07 1.51
C ASP A 55 -23.58 1.81 2.72
N LEU A 56 -22.57 2.63 2.47
CA LEU A 56 -21.84 3.37 3.50
C LEU A 56 -22.20 4.86 3.53
N VAL A 57 -23.15 5.29 2.70
CA VAL A 57 -23.69 6.65 2.79
C VAL A 57 -24.53 6.77 4.06
N PRO A 58 -24.24 7.72 4.96
CA PRO A 58 -25.03 7.91 6.17
C PRO A 58 -26.51 8.18 5.88
N GLU A 59 -27.39 7.69 6.76
CA GLU A 59 -28.82 7.96 6.66
C GLU A 59 -29.09 9.47 6.66
N GLY A 60 -29.92 9.94 5.72
CA GLY A 60 -30.23 11.37 5.56
C GLY A 60 -29.11 12.19 4.89
N CYS A 61 -27.99 11.60 4.50
CA CYS A 61 -26.94 12.28 3.75
C CYS A 61 -27.34 12.44 2.27
N ALA A 62 -27.31 13.66 1.76
CA ALA A 62 -27.53 13.96 0.36
C ALA A 62 -26.28 13.71 -0.47
N VAL A 63 -26.36 12.90 -1.51
CA VAL A 63 -25.23 12.63 -2.42
C VAL A 63 -25.34 13.57 -3.63
N HIS A 64 -24.26 14.29 -3.90
CA HIS A 64 -24.14 15.22 -5.03
C HIS A 64 -23.06 14.73 -5.99
N GLN A 65 -23.45 14.41 -7.22
CA GLN A 65 -22.49 14.06 -8.25
C GLN A 65 -21.97 15.34 -8.93
N LEU A 66 -20.74 15.72 -8.59
CA LEU A 66 -20.05 16.87 -9.19
C LEU A 66 -19.56 16.55 -10.62
N ALA A 67 -18.98 15.35 -10.79
CA ALA A 67 -18.42 14.91 -12.07
C ALA A 67 -18.61 13.40 -12.22
N GLY A 68 -19.04 12.96 -13.39
CA GLY A 68 -19.11 11.55 -13.77
C GLY A 68 -17.75 10.98 -14.19
N LEU A 69 -17.71 9.68 -14.47
CA LEU A 69 -16.50 8.99 -14.91
C LEU A 69 -16.00 9.48 -16.29
N GLU A 70 -16.90 10.01 -17.11
CA GLU A 70 -16.63 10.47 -18.49
C GLU A 70 -16.34 11.99 -18.57
N THR A 71 -16.22 12.66 -17.43
CA THR A 71 -15.99 14.10 -17.38
C THR A 71 -14.60 14.44 -16.85
N ASP A 72 -14.10 15.63 -17.17
CA ASP A 72 -12.84 16.14 -16.58
C ASP A 72 -13.06 16.48 -15.11
N VAL A 73 -12.71 15.51 -14.26
CA VAL A 73 -12.85 15.60 -12.80
C VAL A 73 -11.99 16.73 -12.23
N ALA A 74 -10.79 16.92 -12.77
CA ALA A 74 -9.87 17.95 -12.28
C ALA A 74 -10.42 19.35 -12.57
N ALA A 75 -10.94 19.57 -13.78
CA ALA A 75 -11.60 20.84 -14.13
C ALA A 75 -12.83 21.10 -13.26
N ALA A 76 -13.68 20.09 -13.02
CA ALA A 76 -14.86 20.21 -12.18
C ALA A 76 -14.52 20.56 -10.71
N LEU A 77 -13.50 19.91 -10.14
CA LEU A 77 -13.01 20.21 -8.79
C LEU A 77 -12.40 21.61 -8.71
N THR A 78 -11.67 22.04 -9.74
CA THR A 78 -11.10 23.40 -9.82
C THR A 78 -12.22 24.45 -9.82
N GLN A 79 -13.24 24.30 -10.67
CA GLN A 79 -14.38 25.19 -10.73
C GLN A 79 -15.15 25.24 -9.40
N LEU A 80 -15.33 24.08 -8.75
CA LEU A 80 -15.95 24.05 -7.42
C LEU A 80 -15.11 24.82 -6.40
N ALA A 81 -13.80 24.60 -6.38
CA ALA A 81 -12.89 25.30 -5.46
C ALA A 81 -12.93 26.83 -5.67
N GLU A 82 -12.93 27.31 -6.92
CA GLU A 82 -13.05 28.71 -7.26
C GLU A 82 -14.40 29.31 -6.82
N ALA A 83 -15.49 28.53 -6.92
CA ALA A 83 -16.82 28.99 -6.55
C ALA A 83 -17.02 29.06 -5.04
N VAL A 84 -16.52 28.08 -4.26
CA VAL A 84 -16.83 27.96 -2.82
C VAL A 84 -15.70 28.44 -1.91
N ALA A 85 -14.47 28.50 -2.41
CA ALA A 85 -13.28 28.84 -1.64
C ALA A 85 -12.27 29.67 -2.46
N PRO A 86 -12.69 30.81 -3.07
CA PRO A 86 -11.79 31.59 -3.93
C PRO A 86 -10.57 32.08 -3.14
N GLY A 87 -9.37 31.85 -3.70
CA GLY A 87 -8.11 32.30 -3.09
C GLY A 87 -7.63 31.48 -1.90
N VAL A 88 -8.38 30.47 -1.47
CA VAL A 88 -7.92 29.55 -0.40
C VAL A 88 -6.84 28.63 -0.95
N GLN A 89 -5.70 28.60 -0.27
CA GLN A 89 -4.61 27.69 -0.62
C GLN A 89 -4.71 26.41 0.23
N PRO A 90 -4.46 25.23 -0.37
CA PRO A 90 -4.40 23.98 0.38
C PRO A 90 -3.24 24.03 1.39
N ARG A 91 -3.39 23.33 2.51
CA ARG A 91 -2.33 23.18 3.51
C ARG A 91 -1.42 22.02 3.10
N PRO A 92 -0.17 22.27 2.68
CA PRO A 92 0.75 21.19 2.35
C PRO A 92 1.22 20.48 3.63
N ALA A 93 1.55 19.20 3.50
CA ALA A 93 2.20 18.46 4.56
C ALA A 93 3.59 19.08 4.85
N PRO A 94 3.97 19.30 6.12
CA PRO A 94 5.30 19.75 6.46
C PRO A 94 6.35 18.67 6.17
N ALA A 95 7.58 19.09 5.91
CA ALA A 95 8.70 18.15 5.85
C ALA A 95 8.96 17.60 7.26
N ALA A 96 8.75 16.31 7.45
CA ALA A 96 8.87 15.62 8.72
C ALA A 96 9.13 14.12 8.47
N ALA A 97 10.26 13.80 7.84
CA ALA A 97 10.67 12.41 7.68
C ALA A 97 10.89 11.77 9.05
N PRO A 98 10.48 10.51 9.26
CA PRO A 98 10.72 9.80 10.51
C PRO A 98 12.23 9.63 10.76
N GLN A 99 12.59 9.46 12.02
CA GLN A 99 13.93 9.03 12.38
C GLN A 99 14.10 7.54 12.03
N LEU A 100 15.31 7.14 11.68
CA LEU A 100 15.62 5.73 11.45
C LEU A 100 15.42 4.95 12.75
N PRO A 101 14.56 3.94 12.75
CA PRO A 101 14.41 3.03 13.88
C PRO A 101 15.59 2.05 13.95
N ALA A 102 15.71 1.36 15.09
CA ALA A 102 16.71 0.34 15.34
C ALA A 102 16.06 -0.96 15.82
N GLY A 103 16.79 -2.07 15.72
CA GLY A 103 16.40 -3.38 16.22
C GLY A 103 15.66 -4.25 15.21
N GLU A 104 15.03 -5.33 15.69
CA GLU A 104 14.32 -6.29 14.86
C GLU A 104 13.19 -5.65 14.05
N LEU A 105 12.98 -6.11 12.81
CA LEU A 105 11.90 -5.65 11.96
C LEU A 105 10.54 -6.04 12.52
N THR A 106 9.62 -5.09 12.50
CA THR A 106 8.23 -5.26 12.89
C THR A 106 7.32 -4.55 11.88
N PRO A 107 6.02 -4.88 11.84
CA PRO A 107 5.06 -4.17 10.99
C PRO A 107 4.96 -2.66 11.27
N GLN A 108 5.42 -2.19 12.43
CA GLN A 108 5.37 -0.79 12.84
C GLN A 108 6.62 0.01 12.46
N ASN A 109 7.80 -0.65 12.40
CA ASN A 109 9.06 0.09 12.23
C ASN A 109 9.65 0.03 10.80
N TRP A 110 9.41 -1.01 10.01
CA TRP A 110 9.92 -1.08 8.64
C TRP A 110 9.45 0.09 7.78
N VAL A 111 8.20 0.54 7.97
CA VAL A 111 7.63 1.69 7.25
C VAL A 111 8.37 3.00 7.57
N GLN A 112 8.92 3.11 8.79
CA GLN A 112 9.73 4.26 9.20
C GLN A 112 11.09 4.26 8.50
N VAL A 113 11.69 3.09 8.28
CA VAL A 113 12.92 2.97 7.47
C VAL A 113 12.67 3.50 6.06
N ILE A 114 11.56 3.07 5.42
CA ILE A 114 11.20 3.56 4.10
C ILE A 114 10.97 5.08 4.12
N GLY A 115 10.15 5.59 5.06
CA GLY A 115 9.85 7.01 5.15
C GLY A 115 11.08 7.89 5.39
N ALA A 116 12.06 7.39 6.18
CA ALA A 116 13.30 8.10 6.47
C ALA A 116 14.26 8.18 5.26
N LEU A 117 14.23 7.17 4.39
CA LEU A 117 15.19 7.02 3.29
C LEU A 117 14.56 7.24 1.90
N LEU A 118 13.29 7.57 1.83
CA LEU A 118 12.57 7.74 0.57
C LEU A 118 13.21 8.86 -0.27
N PRO A 119 13.66 8.58 -1.50
CA PRO A 119 14.25 9.61 -2.36
C PRO A 119 13.16 10.55 -2.94
N GLU A 120 13.57 11.76 -3.29
CA GLU A 120 12.70 12.73 -3.94
C GLU A 120 12.18 12.20 -5.29
N ASN A 121 10.92 12.47 -5.60
CA ASN A 121 10.23 12.03 -6.81
C ASN A 121 10.11 10.51 -6.99
N ALA A 122 10.27 9.71 -5.94
CA ALA A 122 10.07 8.28 -6.03
C ALA A 122 8.64 7.91 -6.49
N ILE A 123 8.53 6.74 -7.11
CA ILE A 123 7.25 6.08 -7.38
C ILE A 123 7.21 4.83 -6.50
N ILE A 124 6.25 4.76 -5.60
CA ILE A 124 5.99 3.59 -4.78
C ILE A 124 4.87 2.77 -5.42
N SER A 125 5.12 1.51 -5.74
CA SER A 125 4.08 0.53 -6.00
C SER A 125 3.76 -0.19 -4.69
N ASP A 126 2.61 0.14 -4.07
CA ASP A 126 2.26 -0.34 -2.74
C ASP A 126 1.29 -1.51 -2.78
N GLU A 127 1.83 -2.69 -2.48
CA GLU A 127 1.09 -3.91 -2.23
C GLU A 127 1.55 -4.58 -0.91
N SER A 128 1.93 -3.77 0.08
CA SER A 128 2.38 -4.22 1.40
C SER A 128 1.26 -4.74 2.30
N ASN A 129 0.01 -4.55 1.90
CA ASN A 129 -1.20 -5.07 2.55
C ASN A 129 -1.29 -4.75 4.06
N THR A 130 -1.57 -5.75 4.90
CA THR A 130 -1.71 -5.58 6.36
C THR A 130 -0.45 -5.07 7.04
N SER A 131 0.72 -5.44 6.55
CA SER A 131 1.99 -4.96 7.11
C SER A 131 2.26 -3.49 6.77
N GLY A 132 1.61 -2.94 5.74
CA GLY A 132 1.76 -1.55 5.27
C GLY A 132 0.74 -0.56 5.80
N LEU A 133 -0.11 -0.93 6.75
CA LEU A 133 -1.18 -0.04 7.27
C LEU A 133 -0.66 1.32 7.76
N MET A 134 0.56 1.35 8.32
CA MET A 134 1.19 2.58 8.83
C MET A 134 2.02 3.33 7.77
N LEU A 135 2.18 2.79 6.56
CA LEU A 135 2.98 3.42 5.50
C LEU A 135 2.52 4.85 5.15
N PRO A 136 1.21 5.11 4.99
CA PRO A 136 0.74 6.46 4.69
C PRO A 136 1.12 7.49 5.76
N ALA A 137 1.10 7.11 7.03
CA ALA A 137 1.51 7.99 8.13
C ALA A 137 3.03 8.20 8.17
N ALA A 138 3.81 7.12 7.97
CA ALA A 138 5.26 7.18 7.98
C ALA A 138 5.84 7.98 6.80
N THR A 139 5.14 8.07 5.67
CA THR A 139 5.59 8.79 4.48
C THR A 139 4.93 10.15 4.28
N ALA A 140 4.01 10.57 5.15
CA ALA A 140 3.26 11.82 4.99
C ALA A 140 4.15 13.06 4.91
N GLY A 141 5.22 13.11 5.69
CA GLY A 141 6.21 14.20 5.70
C GLY A 141 7.56 13.82 5.07
N ALA A 142 7.68 12.65 4.46
CA ALA A 142 8.86 12.20 3.72
C ALA A 142 9.06 13.01 2.43
N ALA A 143 10.11 12.75 1.68
CA ALA A 143 10.33 13.33 0.37
C ALA A 143 9.10 13.16 -0.54
N ARG A 144 8.86 14.12 -1.44
CA ARG A 144 7.71 14.08 -2.35
C ARG A 144 7.78 12.84 -3.25
N HIS A 145 6.67 12.12 -3.34
CA HIS A 145 6.57 10.86 -4.07
C HIS A 145 5.15 10.61 -4.59
N ASP A 146 5.04 9.68 -5.51
CA ASP A 146 3.76 9.12 -5.95
C ASP A 146 3.56 7.71 -5.36
N VAL A 147 2.33 7.38 -5.03
CA VAL A 147 1.94 6.03 -4.60
C VAL A 147 0.94 5.46 -5.59
N LEU A 148 1.29 4.35 -6.21
CA LEU A 148 0.40 3.50 -7.01
C LEU A 148 -0.15 2.44 -6.07
N THR A 149 -1.46 2.43 -5.88
CA THR A 149 -2.08 1.56 -4.86
C THR A 149 -2.64 0.28 -5.47
N LEU A 150 -3.05 -0.63 -4.60
CA LEU A 150 -3.66 -1.91 -4.96
C LEU A 150 -5.08 -1.71 -5.53
N THR A 151 -5.19 -1.31 -6.79
CA THR A 151 -6.49 -1.01 -7.44
C THR A 151 -7.40 -2.23 -7.46
N GLY A 152 -8.65 -2.03 -7.01
CA GLY A 152 -9.63 -3.11 -6.92
C GLY A 152 -9.33 -4.19 -5.87
N GLY A 153 -8.29 -4.02 -5.05
CA GLY A 153 -7.87 -5.03 -4.07
C GLY A 153 -7.31 -6.30 -4.72
N ALA A 154 -6.90 -6.24 -5.99
CA ALA A 154 -6.42 -7.38 -6.74
C ALA A 154 -4.93 -7.62 -6.47
N ILE A 155 -4.62 -8.56 -5.57
CA ILE A 155 -3.23 -8.91 -5.24
C ILE A 155 -2.49 -9.51 -6.44
N GLY A 156 -1.15 -9.32 -6.45
CA GLY A 156 -0.28 -9.73 -7.54
C GLY A 156 -0.02 -8.64 -8.58
N GLN A 157 -0.57 -7.44 -8.44
CA GLN A 157 -0.30 -6.34 -9.38
C GLN A 157 0.96 -5.53 -9.03
N GLY A 158 1.43 -5.56 -7.78
CA GLY A 158 2.48 -4.66 -7.29
C GLY A 158 3.79 -4.75 -8.07
N LEU A 159 4.33 -5.95 -8.27
CA LEU A 159 5.56 -6.17 -9.04
C LEU A 159 5.41 -5.77 -10.53
N PRO A 160 4.37 -6.23 -11.27
CA PRO A 160 4.14 -5.78 -12.64
C PRO A 160 3.93 -4.27 -12.76
N VAL A 161 3.23 -3.65 -11.82
CA VAL A 161 3.02 -2.18 -11.81
C VAL A 161 4.34 -1.44 -11.57
N ALA A 162 5.21 -1.93 -10.69
CA ALA A 162 6.53 -1.35 -10.49
C ALA A 162 7.39 -1.42 -11.76
N LEU A 163 7.40 -2.57 -12.45
CA LEU A 163 8.07 -2.69 -13.75
C LEU A 163 7.52 -1.67 -14.75
N GLY A 164 6.18 -1.60 -14.87
CA GLY A 164 5.54 -0.63 -15.76
C GLY A 164 5.88 0.83 -15.43
N ALA A 165 6.00 1.16 -14.13
CA ALA A 165 6.41 2.47 -13.66
C ALA A 165 7.88 2.80 -14.06
N ALA A 166 8.79 1.83 -13.92
CA ALA A 166 10.19 2.01 -14.31
C ALA A 166 10.33 2.22 -15.84
N VAL A 167 9.54 1.50 -16.64
CA VAL A 167 9.52 1.69 -18.10
C VAL A 167 8.92 3.05 -18.48
N ALA A 168 7.86 3.47 -17.80
CA ALA A 168 7.16 4.72 -18.11
C ALA A 168 7.87 5.98 -17.60
N ALA A 169 8.68 5.86 -16.55
CA ALA A 169 9.38 6.98 -15.91
C ALA A 169 10.82 6.59 -15.54
N PRO A 170 11.70 6.36 -16.53
CA PRO A 170 13.06 5.84 -16.32
C PRO A 170 13.97 6.76 -15.49
N ASP A 171 13.63 8.05 -15.40
CA ASP A 171 14.39 9.03 -14.62
C ASP A 171 13.95 9.12 -13.15
N ARG A 172 13.04 8.26 -12.70
CA ARG A 172 12.49 8.28 -11.35
C ARG A 172 12.82 6.99 -10.61
N PRO A 173 13.24 7.07 -9.34
CA PRO A 173 13.38 5.87 -8.50
C PRO A 173 12.04 5.14 -8.35
N VAL A 174 12.01 3.83 -8.61
CA VAL A 174 10.82 3.00 -8.43
C VAL A 174 11.03 2.02 -7.28
N ILE A 175 10.09 2.00 -6.35
CA ILE A 175 10.13 1.18 -5.16
C ILE A 175 8.88 0.30 -5.13
N ALA A 176 9.04 -1.01 -5.17
CA ALA A 176 7.96 -1.97 -4.98
C ALA A 176 7.93 -2.40 -3.50
N LEU A 177 6.83 -2.10 -2.81
CA LEU A 177 6.57 -2.58 -1.44
C LEU A 177 5.57 -3.73 -1.55
N GLN A 178 6.04 -4.94 -1.37
CA GLN A 178 5.34 -6.15 -1.79
C GLN A 178 5.20 -7.15 -0.65
N ALA A 179 3.97 -7.57 -0.31
CA ALA A 179 3.74 -8.65 0.64
C ALA A 179 4.06 -10.03 0.03
N ASP A 180 4.54 -10.96 0.84
CA ASP A 180 4.96 -12.31 0.46
C ASP A 180 3.86 -13.11 -0.25
N GLY A 181 2.68 -13.22 0.34
CA GLY A 181 1.56 -13.94 -0.25
C GLY A 181 1.09 -13.34 -1.57
N SER A 182 1.17 -12.02 -1.73
CA SER A 182 0.84 -11.33 -2.97
C SER A 182 1.93 -11.51 -4.03
N ALA A 183 3.20 -11.49 -3.63
CA ALA A 183 4.34 -11.71 -4.53
C ALA A 183 4.25 -13.06 -5.24
N ALA A 184 3.77 -14.09 -4.52
CA ALA A 184 3.66 -15.44 -5.08
C ALA A 184 2.80 -15.52 -6.34
N TYR A 185 1.85 -14.60 -6.55
CA TYR A 185 1.00 -14.58 -7.74
C TYR A 185 1.73 -14.17 -9.01
N THR A 186 2.70 -13.28 -8.92
CA THR A 186 3.36 -12.66 -10.08
C THR A 186 4.87 -12.52 -9.90
N VAL A 187 5.48 -13.38 -9.09
CA VAL A 187 6.92 -13.34 -8.79
C VAL A 187 7.79 -13.40 -10.06
N SER A 188 7.26 -13.96 -11.15
CA SER A 188 7.90 -13.96 -12.47
C SER A 188 8.14 -12.56 -13.06
N ALA A 189 7.49 -11.52 -12.54
CA ALA A 189 7.78 -10.14 -12.92
C ALA A 189 9.24 -9.75 -12.61
N LEU A 190 9.87 -10.39 -11.61
CA LEU A 190 11.29 -10.19 -11.30
C LEU A 190 12.19 -10.58 -12.48
N TRP A 191 11.85 -11.67 -13.19
CA TRP A 191 12.57 -12.04 -14.41
C TRP A 191 12.47 -10.94 -15.49
N SER A 192 11.29 -10.37 -15.66
CA SER A 192 11.08 -9.28 -16.61
C SER A 192 11.86 -8.02 -16.19
N MET A 193 11.93 -7.71 -14.90
CA MET A 193 12.77 -6.61 -14.38
C MET A 193 14.26 -6.84 -14.69
N ALA A 194 14.75 -8.07 -14.47
CA ALA A 194 16.14 -8.42 -14.78
C ALA A 194 16.43 -8.32 -16.29
N ARG A 195 15.52 -8.86 -17.11
CA ARG A 195 15.64 -8.83 -18.58
C ARG A 195 15.73 -7.40 -19.13
N GLU A 196 14.90 -6.49 -18.64
CA GLU A 196 14.84 -5.10 -19.08
C GLU A 196 15.83 -4.20 -18.34
N ASN A 197 16.61 -4.74 -17.40
CA ASN A 197 17.48 -4.00 -16.46
C ASN A 197 16.73 -2.83 -15.83
N ALA A 198 15.47 -3.08 -15.41
CA ALA A 198 14.61 -2.06 -14.85
C ALA A 198 15.08 -1.63 -13.46
N ASP A 199 15.23 -0.34 -13.23
CA ASP A 199 15.66 0.22 -11.95
C ASP A 199 14.50 0.21 -10.95
N VAL A 200 14.32 -0.94 -10.29
CA VAL A 200 13.27 -1.21 -9.31
C VAL A 200 13.87 -1.79 -8.03
N THR A 201 13.76 -1.06 -6.93
CA THR A 201 14.06 -1.58 -5.60
C THR A 201 12.83 -2.24 -5.00
N THR A 202 12.82 -3.56 -4.91
CA THR A 202 11.74 -4.33 -4.27
C THR A 202 12.06 -4.57 -2.80
N VAL A 203 11.21 -4.09 -1.90
CA VAL A 203 11.19 -4.50 -0.50
C VAL A 203 10.03 -5.47 -0.32
N LEU A 204 10.36 -6.74 -0.15
CA LEU A 204 9.39 -7.81 0.04
C LEU A 204 9.18 -8.02 1.54
N ILE A 205 7.97 -7.72 2.00
CA ILE A 205 7.56 -7.83 3.39
C ILE A 205 7.11 -9.27 3.64
N ASN A 206 8.00 -10.05 4.25
CA ASN A 206 7.83 -11.47 4.46
C ASN A 206 7.45 -11.76 5.91
N ASN A 207 6.17 -12.04 6.13
CA ASN A 207 5.65 -12.48 7.43
C ASN A 207 5.20 -13.95 7.42
N SER A 208 5.44 -14.67 6.34
CA SER A 208 5.10 -16.07 6.11
C SER A 208 3.63 -16.40 6.39
N SER A 209 2.72 -15.47 6.14
CA SER A 209 1.29 -15.62 6.46
C SER A 209 0.37 -14.83 5.57
N TYR A 210 -0.79 -15.39 5.23
CA TYR A 210 -1.93 -14.63 4.73
C TYR A 210 -2.65 -13.89 5.87
N ALA A 211 -1.97 -12.90 6.47
CA ALA A 211 -2.43 -12.17 7.65
C ALA A 211 -3.81 -11.52 7.46
N ILE A 212 -4.10 -10.97 6.28
CA ILE A 212 -5.43 -10.38 5.97
C ILE A 212 -6.55 -11.41 6.08
N LEU A 213 -6.30 -12.65 5.64
CA LEU A 213 -7.30 -13.71 5.70
C LEU A 213 -7.52 -14.22 7.14
N ARG A 214 -6.48 -14.21 7.97
CA ARG A 214 -6.62 -14.49 9.42
C ARG A 214 -7.52 -13.46 10.07
N MET A 215 -7.29 -12.18 9.80
CA MET A 215 -8.14 -11.09 10.29
C MET A 215 -9.60 -11.25 9.82
N GLU A 216 -9.83 -11.59 8.55
CA GLU A 216 -11.18 -11.75 8.01
C GLU A 216 -11.90 -12.99 8.61
N LEU A 217 -11.19 -14.10 8.84
CA LEU A 217 -11.77 -15.26 9.53
C LEU A 217 -12.25 -14.90 10.93
N ALA A 218 -11.43 -14.15 11.69
CA ALA A 218 -11.83 -13.67 13.01
C ALA A 218 -13.08 -12.77 12.93
N ARG A 219 -13.13 -11.87 11.95
CA ARG A 219 -14.25 -10.92 11.76
C ARG A 219 -15.56 -11.59 11.40
N VAL A 220 -15.56 -12.70 10.66
CA VAL A 220 -16.79 -13.43 10.31
C VAL A 220 -17.18 -14.48 11.35
N GLY A 221 -16.45 -14.54 12.48
CA GLY A 221 -16.74 -15.48 13.56
C GLY A 221 -16.46 -16.95 13.19
N ALA A 222 -15.52 -17.18 12.26
CA ALA A 222 -15.09 -18.52 11.86
C ALA A 222 -14.13 -19.16 12.89
N GLU A 223 -13.94 -18.53 14.03
CA GLU A 223 -13.16 -19.08 15.15
C GLU A 223 -13.95 -20.19 15.84
N GLY A 224 -13.30 -21.34 16.02
CA GLY A 224 -13.81 -22.44 16.83
C GLY A 224 -13.76 -22.14 18.34
N GLU A 225 -14.10 -23.15 19.15
CA GLU A 225 -13.99 -23.05 20.61
C GLU A 225 -12.58 -22.61 21.03
N GLY A 226 -12.50 -21.55 21.85
CA GLY A 226 -11.25 -20.97 22.34
C GLY A 226 -10.57 -19.95 21.41
N GLY A 227 -11.27 -19.41 20.41
CA GLY A 227 -10.76 -18.33 19.56
C GLY A 227 -9.63 -18.77 18.60
N ARG A 228 -9.57 -20.06 18.25
CA ARG A 228 -8.58 -20.62 17.32
C ARG A 228 -9.27 -21.16 16.08
N TYR A 229 -8.62 -20.95 14.94
CA TYR A 229 -9.04 -21.60 13.69
C TYR A 229 -8.82 -23.10 13.76
N GLY A 230 -9.63 -23.87 13.03
CA GLY A 230 -9.36 -25.29 12.86
C GLY A 230 -8.04 -25.52 12.11
N PRO A 231 -7.40 -26.68 12.32
CA PRO A 231 -6.06 -26.97 11.76
C PRO A 231 -5.99 -26.88 10.23
N LYS A 232 -7.11 -27.11 9.54
CA LYS A 232 -7.17 -26.96 8.07
C LYS A 232 -7.12 -25.49 7.64
N ALA A 233 -7.83 -24.60 8.33
CA ALA A 233 -7.79 -23.17 8.03
C ALA A 233 -6.42 -22.60 8.36
N GLU A 234 -5.82 -22.99 9.49
CA GLU A 234 -4.47 -22.62 9.87
C GLU A 234 -3.45 -23.02 8.79
N ALA A 235 -3.49 -24.27 8.32
CA ALA A 235 -2.59 -24.76 7.28
C ALA A 235 -2.75 -24.03 5.94
N LEU A 236 -3.95 -23.56 5.60
CA LEU A 236 -4.19 -22.79 4.36
C LEU A 236 -3.67 -21.35 4.43
N LEU A 237 -3.52 -20.79 5.63
CA LEU A 237 -3.09 -19.42 5.85
C LEU A 237 -1.61 -19.30 6.23
N ASP A 238 -0.96 -20.44 6.49
CA ASP A 238 0.45 -20.55 6.82
C ASP A 238 1.28 -20.66 5.54
N LEU A 239 2.16 -19.70 5.29
CA LEU A 239 3.10 -19.69 4.17
C LEU A 239 4.52 -20.14 4.57
N SER A 240 4.69 -20.67 5.80
CA SER A 240 5.98 -21.13 6.32
C SER A 240 6.32 -22.59 5.96
N ARG A 241 5.40 -23.35 5.34
CA ARG A 241 5.56 -24.82 5.13
C ARG A 241 5.26 -25.27 3.71
N PRO A 242 6.25 -25.28 2.81
CA PRO A 242 7.63 -24.79 2.98
C PRO A 242 7.68 -23.26 2.95
N ASN A 243 8.62 -22.67 3.68
CA ASN A 243 8.88 -21.24 3.59
C ASN A 243 9.40 -20.88 2.19
N MET A 244 8.86 -19.85 1.58
CA MET A 244 9.34 -19.33 0.31
C MET A 244 10.60 -18.49 0.54
N ASP A 245 11.72 -18.91 -0.04
CA ASP A 245 12.97 -18.16 -0.02
C ASP A 245 12.98 -17.17 -1.20
N PHE A 246 12.41 -16.01 -0.97
CA PHE A 246 12.27 -15.01 -2.02
C PHE A 246 13.59 -14.44 -2.51
N ALA A 247 14.62 -14.42 -1.67
CA ALA A 247 15.96 -14.03 -2.09
C ALA A 247 16.51 -15.02 -3.15
N LYS A 248 16.42 -16.32 -2.89
CA LYS A 248 16.83 -17.33 -3.90
C LYS A 248 15.98 -17.34 -5.14
N ILE A 249 14.67 -17.08 -5.00
CA ILE A 249 13.76 -16.96 -6.16
C ILE A 249 14.19 -15.78 -7.03
N ALA A 250 14.49 -14.63 -6.44
CA ALA A 250 14.96 -13.45 -7.14
C ALA A 250 16.30 -13.69 -7.84
N GLU A 251 17.27 -14.28 -7.15
CA GLU A 251 18.56 -14.67 -7.73
C GLU A 251 18.39 -15.64 -8.90
N GLY A 252 17.46 -16.60 -8.80
CA GLY A 252 17.12 -17.53 -9.88
C GLY A 252 16.53 -16.85 -11.11
N PHE A 253 15.93 -15.68 -10.95
CA PHE A 253 15.46 -14.81 -12.02
C PHE A 253 16.51 -13.78 -12.49
N GLY A 254 17.70 -13.76 -11.90
CA GLY A 254 18.77 -12.83 -12.24
C GLY A 254 18.67 -11.47 -11.54
N VAL A 255 17.88 -11.36 -10.48
CA VAL A 255 17.76 -10.14 -9.65
C VAL A 255 18.66 -10.30 -8.42
N PRO A 256 19.65 -9.41 -8.18
CA PRO A 256 20.40 -9.38 -6.94
C PRO A 256 19.47 -9.27 -5.73
N ALA A 257 19.72 -10.10 -4.72
CA ALA A 257 18.84 -10.17 -3.57
C ALA A 257 19.59 -10.24 -2.25
N SER A 258 18.94 -9.80 -1.18
CA SER A 258 19.43 -9.85 0.18
C SER A 258 18.31 -10.10 1.17
N VAL A 259 18.66 -10.45 2.41
CA VAL A 259 17.71 -10.68 3.50
C VAL A 259 17.96 -9.65 4.59
N ALA A 260 16.91 -9.06 5.13
CA ALA A 260 16.94 -8.15 6.26
C ALA A 260 16.00 -8.65 7.37
N THR A 261 16.48 -8.64 8.61
CA THR A 261 15.74 -9.00 9.82
C THR A 261 15.72 -7.84 10.83
N THR A 262 16.58 -6.85 10.63
CA THR A 262 16.68 -5.66 11.48
C THR A 262 16.49 -4.38 10.66
N CYS A 263 16.14 -3.31 11.34
CA CYS A 263 15.98 -1.98 10.73
C CYS A 263 17.30 -1.48 10.12
N GLU A 264 18.41 -1.75 10.76
CA GLU A 264 19.74 -1.38 10.30
C GLU A 264 20.10 -2.11 9.00
N GLU A 265 19.88 -3.44 8.95
CA GLU A 265 20.09 -4.25 7.74
C GLU A 265 19.22 -3.75 6.60
N LEU A 266 17.93 -3.52 6.86
CA LEU A 266 17.01 -2.98 5.85
C LEU A 266 17.47 -1.60 5.37
N ALA A 267 17.86 -0.71 6.26
CA ALA A 267 18.30 0.63 5.91
C ALA A 267 19.55 0.61 5.03
N ASP A 268 20.53 -0.22 5.36
CA ASP A 268 21.79 -0.32 4.61
C ASP A 268 21.59 -0.99 3.25
N GLN A 269 20.77 -2.03 3.18
CA GLN A 269 20.43 -2.72 1.93
C GLN A 269 19.60 -1.81 1.02
N PHE A 270 18.63 -1.08 1.59
CA PHE A 270 17.79 -0.15 0.82
C PHE A 270 18.60 1.00 0.23
N ARG A 271 19.54 1.60 0.99
CA ARG A 271 20.45 2.62 0.45
C ARG A 271 21.31 2.09 -0.69
N ARG A 272 21.84 0.86 -0.55
CA ARG A 272 22.65 0.23 -1.61
C ARG A 272 21.80 -0.01 -2.87
N ALA A 273 20.63 -0.59 -2.71
CA ALA A 273 19.73 -0.87 -3.83
C ALA A 273 19.32 0.41 -4.58
N LEU A 274 19.10 1.51 -3.86
CA LEU A 274 18.79 2.81 -4.48
C LEU A 274 20.00 3.47 -5.18
N ALA A 275 21.23 3.08 -4.82
CA ALA A 275 22.45 3.63 -5.41
C ALA A 275 22.99 2.80 -6.58
N GLU A 276 22.56 1.57 -6.72
CA GLU A 276 23.00 0.63 -7.76
C GLU A 276 21.94 0.50 -8.85
N PRO A 277 22.26 0.78 -10.13
CA PRO A 277 21.29 0.63 -11.22
C PRO A 277 20.83 -0.79 -11.41
N GLY A 278 19.58 -0.96 -11.80
CA GLY A 278 18.95 -2.25 -12.08
C GLY A 278 18.06 -2.75 -10.95
N PRO A 279 17.44 -3.93 -11.14
CA PRO A 279 16.51 -4.45 -10.16
C PRO A 279 17.20 -5.06 -8.95
N HIS A 280 16.66 -4.80 -7.76
CA HIS A 280 17.11 -5.38 -6.49
C HIS A 280 15.92 -5.88 -5.68
N LEU A 281 16.13 -6.96 -4.90
CA LEU A 281 15.13 -7.44 -3.95
C LEU A 281 15.72 -7.53 -2.54
N ILE A 282 14.99 -7.01 -1.55
CA ILE A 282 15.28 -7.15 -0.13
C ILE A 282 14.14 -7.96 0.50
N ASP A 283 14.42 -9.19 0.91
CA ASP A 283 13.50 -10.06 1.67
C ASP A 283 13.50 -9.61 3.14
N ALA A 284 12.59 -8.70 3.48
CA ALA A 284 12.43 -8.13 4.81
C ALA A 284 11.57 -9.05 5.68
N ARG A 285 12.19 -9.88 6.50
CA ARG A 285 11.55 -10.89 7.34
C ARG A 285 11.12 -10.30 8.67
N MET A 286 9.85 -10.47 9.00
CA MET A 286 9.27 -9.94 10.23
C MET A 286 8.10 -10.81 10.72
N PRO A 287 7.69 -10.69 12.01
CA PRO A 287 6.54 -11.42 12.50
C PRO A 287 5.23 -10.95 11.82
N SER A 288 4.25 -11.85 11.73
CA SER A 288 2.89 -11.50 11.32
C SER A 288 2.22 -10.60 12.37
N VAL A 289 1.33 -9.73 11.91
CA VAL A 289 0.46 -8.90 12.78
C VAL A 289 -0.72 -9.69 13.35
N PHE A 290 -1.05 -10.86 12.76
CA PHE A 290 -2.18 -11.72 13.14
C PHE A 290 -1.77 -13.19 13.18
#